data_4bfa938097ac1c538f4dbd56152cffbf
#
_entry.id   4bfa938097ac1c538f4dbd56152cffbf
#
_cell.length_a   1.000
_cell.length_b   1.000
_cell.length_c   1.000
_cell.angle_alpha   90.00
_cell.angle_beta   90.00
_cell.angle_gamma   90.00
#
_symmetry.space_group_name_H-M   'P 1'
#
loop_
_entity.id
_entity.type
_entity.pdbx_description
1 polymer ?
#
loop_
_entity_poly.entity_id
_entity_poly.type
_entity_poly.pdbx_seq_one_letter_code
_entity_poly.pdbx_strand_id
1 'polypeptide(L)'
;MSETGKLGRLGVIGDVHCEAETLERVLDALDSMNVEAVLCVGDLVDGHGDADTTLGLLEARGVQCVAGNHERWLLSGEQRSLENATLEISDASRAFIEALPRTRRYSTRAGEALLCHSVGEDDEAWLLPDTRGYALQDMPTLRELMLDGEVQFMIGGHTHHRMVRVFPGLTVVNVGTIHRKDEQSFAVLDFAAMRVSVYSAAAATTGELIEELELPMPAPFE
;
A
#
# COMPACT_ATOMS: atom_id res chain seq x y z
N MET A 1 -18.21 1.31 -23.28
CA MET A 1 -18.45 1.27 -21.83
C MET A 1 -18.17 2.66 -21.29
N SER A 2 -19.10 3.28 -20.54
CA SER A 2 -18.95 4.65 -20.06
C SER A 2 -17.80 4.75 -19.05
N GLU A 3 -16.99 5.82 -19.12
CA GLU A 3 -15.91 6.12 -18.17
C GLU A 3 -16.40 6.46 -16.75
N THR A 4 -17.69 6.53 -16.54
CA THR A 4 -18.33 6.80 -15.25
C THR A 4 -18.14 5.60 -14.31
N GLY A 5 -17.29 5.78 -13.30
CA GLY A 5 -17.00 4.78 -12.27
C GLY A 5 -15.56 4.25 -12.24
N LYS A 6 -14.69 4.69 -13.18
CA LYS A 6 -13.27 4.34 -13.18
C LYS A 6 -12.44 5.39 -12.44
N LEU A 7 -11.62 4.96 -11.51
CA LEU A 7 -10.77 5.84 -10.70
C LEU A 7 -9.59 6.38 -11.54
N GLY A 8 -9.37 7.69 -11.47
CA GLY A 8 -8.29 8.38 -12.17
C GLY A 8 -7.09 8.67 -11.28
N ARG A 9 -7.32 9.17 -10.07
CA ARG A 9 -6.25 9.56 -9.14
C ARG A 9 -6.47 8.95 -7.77
N LEU A 10 -5.47 8.23 -7.27
CA LEU A 10 -5.50 7.56 -5.98
C LEU A 10 -4.36 8.07 -5.10
N GLY A 11 -4.65 8.48 -3.86
CA GLY A 11 -3.65 8.61 -2.81
C GLY A 11 -3.31 7.22 -2.28
N VAL A 12 -2.04 6.91 -2.07
CA VAL A 12 -1.61 5.62 -1.54
C VAL A 12 -0.62 5.84 -0.40
N ILE A 13 -0.92 5.22 0.73
CA ILE A 13 -0.12 5.21 1.94
C ILE A 13 0.47 3.81 2.09
N GLY A 14 1.78 3.73 2.31
CA GLY A 14 2.47 2.50 2.64
C GLY A 14 2.28 2.10 4.10
N ASP A 15 3.12 1.21 4.54
CA ASP A 15 3.15 0.62 5.88
C ASP A 15 3.13 1.70 6.97
N VAL A 16 2.16 1.65 7.89
CA VAL A 16 1.85 2.76 8.82
C VAL A 16 2.53 2.61 10.17
N HIS A 17 2.57 1.39 10.73
CA HIS A 17 3.25 1.06 11.99
C HIS A 17 2.96 2.04 13.14
N CYS A 18 1.69 2.27 13.43
CA CYS A 18 1.22 3.17 14.51
C CYS A 18 1.72 4.63 14.39
N GLU A 19 2.08 5.12 13.22
CA GLU A 19 2.55 6.50 13.00
C GLU A 19 1.39 7.50 12.87
N ALA A 20 0.51 7.58 13.88
CA ALA A 20 -0.73 8.37 13.83
C ALA A 20 -0.50 9.84 13.47
N GLU A 21 0.51 10.52 14.06
CA GLU A 21 0.80 11.93 13.75
C GLU A 21 1.28 12.13 12.30
N THR A 22 2.07 11.20 11.78
CA THR A 22 2.53 11.24 10.38
C THR A 22 1.36 10.94 9.45
N LEU A 23 0.54 9.95 9.79
CA LEU A 23 -0.66 9.60 9.04
C LEU A 23 -1.63 10.78 8.93
N GLU A 24 -1.88 11.51 10.03
CA GLU A 24 -2.76 12.69 10.01
C GLU A 24 -2.24 13.75 9.03
N ARG A 25 -0.95 14.09 9.09
CA ARG A 25 -0.34 15.05 8.16
C ARG A 25 -0.41 14.60 6.71
N VAL A 26 -0.20 13.30 6.44
CA VAL A 26 -0.30 12.71 5.10
C VAL A 26 -1.73 12.79 4.58
N LEU A 27 -2.72 12.48 5.40
CA LEU A 27 -4.13 12.57 5.02
C LEU A 27 -4.55 14.01 4.72
N ASP A 28 -4.10 14.98 5.53
CA ASP A 28 -4.35 16.40 5.29
C ASP A 28 -3.69 16.90 3.98
N ALA A 29 -2.49 16.41 3.66
CA ALA A 29 -1.84 16.70 2.39
C ALA A 29 -2.62 16.11 1.21
N LEU A 30 -3.07 14.84 1.31
CA LEU A 30 -3.84 14.15 0.27
C LEU A 30 -5.20 14.82 0.00
N ASP A 31 -5.85 15.40 1.02
CA ASP A 31 -7.11 16.17 0.85
C ASP A 31 -6.94 17.34 -0.13
N SER A 32 -5.74 17.93 -0.20
CA SER A 32 -5.42 19.03 -1.11
C SER A 32 -5.04 18.59 -2.53
N MET A 33 -4.78 17.29 -2.75
CA MET A 33 -4.20 16.77 -4.00
C MET A 33 -5.24 16.26 -5.02
N ASN A 34 -6.54 16.49 -4.78
CA ASN A 34 -7.62 16.05 -5.65
C ASN A 34 -7.59 14.55 -5.98
N VAL A 35 -7.35 13.71 -4.96
CA VAL A 35 -7.47 12.25 -5.10
C VAL A 35 -8.93 11.81 -4.96
N GLU A 36 -9.32 10.78 -5.69
CA GLU A 36 -10.68 10.25 -5.71
C GLU A 36 -10.92 9.24 -4.58
N ALA A 37 -9.84 8.62 -4.10
CA ALA A 37 -9.82 7.75 -2.92
C ALA A 37 -8.42 7.70 -2.32
N VAL A 38 -8.34 7.36 -1.03
CA VAL A 38 -7.09 7.09 -0.32
C VAL A 38 -7.05 5.60 0.01
N LEU A 39 -5.97 4.95 -0.38
CA LEU A 39 -5.70 3.53 -0.17
C LEU A 39 -4.55 3.36 0.82
N CYS A 40 -4.57 2.27 1.62
CA CYS A 40 -3.48 1.89 2.49
C CYS A 40 -3.16 0.40 2.32
N VAL A 41 -1.87 0.08 2.18
CA VAL A 41 -1.40 -1.27 1.87
C VAL A 41 -1.32 -2.20 3.09
N GLY A 42 -1.68 -1.75 4.29
CA GLY A 42 -1.62 -2.56 5.51
C GLY A 42 -0.46 -2.21 6.43
N ASP A 43 -0.11 -3.12 7.31
CA ASP A 43 0.85 -2.94 8.42
C ASP A 43 0.53 -1.68 9.23
N LEU A 44 -0.68 -1.66 9.78
CA LEU A 44 -1.25 -0.53 10.51
C LEU A 44 -0.78 -0.48 11.96
N VAL A 45 -0.46 -1.67 12.52
CA VAL A 45 -0.07 -1.90 13.92
C VAL A 45 1.43 -2.20 14.05
N ASP A 46 1.88 -2.49 15.25
CA ASP A 46 3.29 -2.78 15.59
C ASP A 46 4.23 -1.61 15.26
N GLY A 47 4.24 -0.63 16.16
CA GLY A 47 5.04 0.59 16.04
C GLY A 47 5.17 1.33 17.36
N HIS A 48 5.78 2.51 17.34
CA HIS A 48 6.04 3.29 18.56
C HIS A 48 4.82 4.08 19.06
N GLY A 49 3.83 4.31 18.22
CA GLY A 49 2.64 5.07 18.55
C GLY A 49 1.51 4.19 19.11
N ASP A 50 0.34 4.79 19.20
CA ASP A 50 -0.87 4.13 19.68
C ASP A 50 -1.67 3.54 18.53
N ALA A 51 -1.92 2.23 18.57
CA ALA A 51 -2.63 1.50 17.52
C ALA A 51 -4.10 1.93 17.43
N ASP A 52 -4.79 2.12 18.55
CA ASP A 52 -6.20 2.52 18.56
C ASP A 52 -6.40 3.90 17.92
N THR A 53 -5.50 4.84 18.20
CA THR A 53 -5.50 6.17 17.58
C THR A 53 -5.29 6.07 16.07
N THR A 54 -4.33 5.25 15.62
CA THR A 54 -4.01 5.07 14.20
C THR A 54 -5.18 4.46 13.45
N LEU A 55 -5.76 3.38 13.97
CA LEU A 55 -6.88 2.67 13.36
C LEU A 55 -8.15 3.54 13.34
N GLY A 56 -8.43 4.25 14.44
CA GLY A 56 -9.54 5.20 14.50
C GLY A 56 -9.43 6.35 13.50
N LEU A 57 -8.20 6.84 13.23
CA LEU A 57 -7.96 7.86 12.22
C LEU A 57 -8.22 7.35 10.80
N LEU A 58 -7.74 6.15 10.47
CA LEU A 58 -7.99 5.51 9.16
C LEU A 58 -9.49 5.31 8.91
N GLU A 59 -10.22 4.81 9.92
CA GLU A 59 -11.67 4.62 9.84
C GLU A 59 -12.41 5.96 9.68
N ALA A 60 -12.11 6.95 10.51
CA ALA A 60 -12.74 8.26 10.49
C ALA A 60 -12.53 9.01 9.17
N ARG A 61 -11.38 8.84 8.52
CA ARG A 61 -11.03 9.45 7.24
C ARG A 61 -11.45 8.60 6.03
N GLY A 62 -12.08 7.43 6.25
CA GLY A 62 -12.58 6.56 5.19
C GLY A 62 -11.48 5.97 4.30
N VAL A 63 -10.28 5.75 4.84
CA VAL A 63 -9.16 5.16 4.10
C VAL A 63 -9.48 3.71 3.78
N GLN A 64 -9.26 3.30 2.53
CA GLN A 64 -9.53 1.94 2.09
C GLN A 64 -8.28 1.08 2.30
N CYS A 65 -8.26 0.34 3.40
CA CYS A 65 -7.13 -0.48 3.81
C CYS A 65 -7.27 -1.95 3.36
N VAL A 66 -6.13 -2.63 3.24
CA VAL A 66 -6.01 -4.09 3.28
C VAL A 66 -5.23 -4.49 4.52
N ALA A 67 -5.33 -5.75 4.94
CA ALA A 67 -4.54 -6.27 6.06
C ALA A 67 -3.13 -6.66 5.58
N GLY A 68 -2.11 -6.29 6.37
CA GLY A 68 -0.75 -6.79 6.24
C GLY A 68 -0.46 -7.97 7.16
N ASN A 69 0.80 -8.42 7.17
CA ASN A 69 1.22 -9.51 8.04
C ASN A 69 1.19 -9.11 9.52
N HIS A 70 1.38 -7.83 9.86
CA HIS A 70 1.33 -7.35 11.24
C HIS A 70 -0.10 -7.43 11.82
N GLU A 71 -1.15 -7.16 11.06
CA GLU A 71 -2.54 -7.38 11.46
C GLU A 71 -2.80 -8.86 11.70
N ARG A 72 -2.35 -9.73 10.80
CA ARG A 72 -2.50 -11.18 10.94
C ARG A 72 -1.78 -11.70 12.18
N TRP A 73 -0.54 -11.26 12.43
CA TRP A 73 0.24 -11.64 13.60
C TRP A 73 -0.41 -11.18 14.90
N LEU A 74 -0.96 -9.96 14.94
CA LEU A 74 -1.69 -9.47 16.10
C LEU A 74 -2.92 -10.34 16.42
N LEU A 75 -3.72 -10.68 15.39
CA LEU A 75 -4.92 -11.48 15.57
C LEU A 75 -4.63 -12.94 15.93
N SER A 76 -3.54 -13.53 15.41
CA SER A 76 -3.12 -14.91 15.70
C SER A 76 -2.25 -15.04 16.95
N GLY A 77 -1.74 -13.93 17.50
CA GLY A 77 -0.79 -13.94 18.60
C GLY A 77 0.65 -14.30 18.22
N GLU A 78 0.96 -14.30 16.91
CA GLU A 78 2.30 -14.54 16.39
C GLU A 78 3.19 -13.31 16.56
N GLN A 79 4.53 -13.51 16.52
CA GLN A 79 5.56 -12.46 16.51
C GLN A 79 5.42 -11.38 17.60
N ARG A 80 4.78 -11.70 18.77
CA ARG A 80 4.55 -10.71 19.84
C ARG A 80 5.80 -10.36 20.65
N SER A 81 6.98 -10.92 20.29
CA SER A 81 8.29 -10.55 20.83
C SER A 81 9.02 -9.48 20.02
N LEU A 82 8.42 -8.97 18.95
CA LEU A 82 8.98 -7.87 18.17
C LEU A 82 9.13 -6.62 19.05
N GLU A 83 10.15 -5.81 18.75
CA GLU A 83 10.25 -4.47 19.34
C GLU A 83 9.01 -3.65 18.94
N ASN A 84 8.37 -3.06 19.94
CA ASN A 84 7.13 -2.26 19.78
C ASN A 84 5.94 -3.05 19.20
N ALA A 85 5.87 -4.37 19.46
CA ALA A 85 4.68 -5.15 19.13
C ALA A 85 3.45 -4.59 19.86
N THR A 86 2.36 -4.41 19.14
CA THR A 86 1.04 -4.08 19.71
C THR A 86 0.51 -5.28 20.46
N LEU A 87 0.39 -5.20 21.78
CA LEU A 87 -0.07 -6.33 22.61
C LEU A 87 -1.57 -6.33 22.81
N GLU A 88 -2.16 -5.15 22.94
CA GLU A 88 -3.59 -4.95 23.20
C GLU A 88 -4.13 -3.84 22.32
N ILE A 89 -5.38 -3.99 21.89
CA ILE A 89 -6.18 -2.99 21.18
C ILE A 89 -7.62 -3.06 21.69
N SER A 90 -8.37 -1.98 21.50
CA SER A 90 -9.79 -1.93 21.82
C SER A 90 -10.63 -2.92 20.98
N ASP A 91 -11.82 -3.27 21.46
CA ASP A 91 -12.75 -4.10 20.69
C ASP A 91 -13.13 -3.47 19.35
N ALA A 92 -13.22 -2.14 19.27
CA ALA A 92 -13.51 -1.41 18.03
C ALA A 92 -12.37 -1.57 17.02
N SER A 93 -11.13 -1.36 17.45
CA SER A 93 -9.93 -1.55 16.60
C SER A 93 -9.78 -3.00 16.16
N ARG A 94 -10.07 -3.95 17.04
CA ARG A 94 -10.07 -5.37 16.69
C ARG A 94 -11.09 -5.66 15.59
N ALA A 95 -12.33 -5.19 15.75
CA ALA A 95 -13.38 -5.37 14.75
C ALA A 95 -13.02 -4.72 13.41
N PHE A 96 -12.37 -3.55 13.43
CA PHE A 96 -11.86 -2.89 12.23
C PHE A 96 -10.84 -3.76 11.49
N ILE A 97 -9.81 -4.28 12.19
CA ILE A 97 -8.78 -5.14 11.61
C ILE A 97 -9.38 -6.45 11.07
N GLU A 98 -10.27 -7.10 11.85
CA GLU A 98 -10.93 -8.35 11.43
C GLU A 98 -11.79 -8.19 10.17
N ALA A 99 -12.27 -6.97 9.89
CA ALA A 99 -13.04 -6.66 8.68
C ALA A 99 -12.18 -6.33 7.46
N LEU A 100 -10.87 -6.15 7.62
CA LEU A 100 -9.97 -5.85 6.50
C LEU A 100 -9.84 -7.04 5.56
N PRO A 101 -10.00 -6.85 4.24
CA PRO A 101 -9.66 -7.89 3.28
C PRO A 101 -8.14 -7.97 3.10
N ARG A 102 -7.65 -9.09 2.59
CA ARG A 102 -6.23 -9.24 2.19
C ARG A 102 -5.90 -8.48 0.90
N THR A 103 -6.88 -8.41 0.00
CA THR A 103 -6.73 -7.71 -1.28
C THR A 103 -8.01 -6.93 -1.65
N ARG A 104 -7.87 -5.89 -2.45
CA ARG A 104 -8.99 -5.17 -3.07
C ARG A 104 -8.70 -4.89 -4.53
N ARG A 105 -9.72 -4.99 -5.40
CA ARG A 105 -9.61 -4.62 -6.82
C ARG A 105 -10.29 -3.28 -7.08
N TYR A 106 -9.69 -2.51 -7.98
CA TYR A 106 -10.19 -1.21 -8.41
C TYR A 106 -10.14 -1.10 -9.92
N SER A 107 -11.27 -0.71 -10.53
CA SER A 107 -11.28 -0.34 -11.94
C SER A 107 -10.73 1.07 -12.09
N THR A 108 -9.61 1.20 -12.76
CA THR A 108 -8.95 2.49 -13.02
C THR A 108 -9.10 2.91 -14.48
N ARG A 109 -8.76 4.15 -14.81
CA ARG A 109 -8.78 4.62 -16.21
C ARG A 109 -7.79 3.91 -17.11
N ALA A 110 -6.76 3.28 -16.54
CA ALA A 110 -5.73 2.55 -17.29
C ALA A 110 -5.92 1.02 -17.26
N GLY A 111 -6.86 0.47 -16.49
CA GLY A 111 -7.09 -0.97 -16.32
C GLY A 111 -7.41 -1.33 -14.89
N GLU A 112 -7.38 -2.61 -14.57
CA GLU A 112 -7.65 -3.10 -13.21
C GLU A 112 -6.39 -3.00 -12.34
N ALA A 113 -6.55 -2.45 -11.12
CA ALA A 113 -5.51 -2.39 -10.10
C ALA A 113 -5.89 -3.27 -8.90
N LEU A 114 -4.92 -4.03 -8.40
CA LEU A 114 -5.00 -4.83 -7.18
C LEU A 114 -4.24 -4.12 -6.08
N LEU A 115 -4.92 -3.77 -5.00
CA LEU A 115 -4.30 -3.37 -3.74
C LEU A 115 -4.07 -4.63 -2.90
N CYS A 116 -2.86 -4.82 -2.41
CA CYS A 116 -2.47 -5.89 -1.51
C CYS A 116 -1.38 -5.40 -0.56
N HIS A 117 -1.01 -6.21 0.45
CA HIS A 117 0.09 -5.81 1.32
C HIS A 117 1.45 -6.02 0.66
N SER A 118 1.73 -7.23 0.21
CA SER A 118 2.97 -7.53 -0.50
C SER A 118 2.71 -8.00 -1.93
N VAL A 119 2.53 -9.28 -2.19
CA VAL A 119 2.28 -9.83 -3.53
C VAL A 119 0.97 -10.60 -3.55
N GLY A 120 -0.13 -9.99 -3.98
CA GLY A 120 -1.45 -10.61 -4.00
C GLY A 120 -1.87 -11.08 -2.60
N GLU A 121 -2.21 -12.35 -2.45
CA GLU A 121 -2.60 -12.97 -1.18
C GLU A 121 -1.41 -13.34 -0.26
N ASP A 122 -0.16 -13.27 -0.77
CA ASP A 122 1.05 -13.51 0.01
C ASP A 122 1.50 -12.21 0.68
N ASP A 123 1.23 -12.08 1.98
CA ASP A 123 1.51 -10.89 2.78
C ASP A 123 2.95 -10.81 3.30
N GLU A 124 3.78 -11.83 3.04
CA GLU A 124 5.20 -11.88 3.45
C GLU A 124 6.18 -12.02 2.27
N ALA A 125 5.71 -11.97 1.03
CA ALA A 125 6.58 -12.07 -0.14
C ALA A 125 7.58 -10.91 -0.21
N TRP A 126 8.87 -11.22 -0.34
CA TRP A 126 9.95 -10.24 -0.29
C TRP A 126 10.37 -9.76 -1.67
N LEU A 127 9.52 -8.95 -2.32
CA LEU A 127 9.77 -8.39 -3.65
C LEU A 127 10.45 -7.02 -3.56
N LEU A 128 11.76 -7.00 -3.77
CA LEU A 128 12.60 -5.80 -3.79
C LEU A 128 12.78 -5.23 -5.21
N PRO A 129 13.22 -3.96 -5.35
CA PRO A 129 13.51 -3.36 -6.65
C PRO A 129 14.52 -4.16 -7.50
N ASP A 130 15.43 -4.87 -6.86
CA ASP A 130 16.51 -5.64 -7.49
C ASP A 130 16.30 -7.17 -7.43
N THR A 131 15.17 -7.67 -6.90
CA THR A 131 14.85 -9.11 -6.88
C THR A 131 14.91 -9.70 -8.28
N ARG A 132 15.75 -10.73 -8.51
CA ARG A 132 16.00 -11.34 -9.83
C ARG A 132 16.27 -12.84 -9.71
N GLY A 133 16.28 -13.51 -10.85
CA GLY A 133 16.66 -14.93 -10.95
C GLY A 133 15.77 -15.84 -10.12
N TYR A 134 16.38 -16.75 -9.34
CA TYR A 134 15.62 -17.72 -8.55
C TYR A 134 14.69 -17.11 -7.52
N ALA A 135 15.07 -16.01 -6.87
CA ALA A 135 14.22 -15.32 -5.89
C ALA A 135 12.93 -14.79 -6.52
N LEU A 136 12.96 -14.40 -7.81
CA LEU A 136 11.77 -14.00 -8.54
C LEU A 136 10.94 -15.21 -9.01
N GLN A 137 11.62 -16.30 -9.38
CA GLN A 137 10.95 -17.55 -9.80
C GLN A 137 10.23 -18.24 -8.65
N ASP A 138 10.72 -18.06 -7.43
CA ASP A 138 10.14 -18.62 -6.19
C ASP A 138 9.00 -17.74 -5.62
N MET A 139 8.32 -16.98 -6.47
CA MET A 139 7.14 -16.18 -6.16
C MET A 139 5.95 -16.64 -7.01
N PRO A 140 5.28 -17.76 -6.64
CA PRO A 140 4.19 -18.31 -7.45
C PRO A 140 3.04 -17.33 -7.63
N THR A 141 2.67 -16.60 -6.58
CA THR A 141 1.59 -15.59 -6.62
C THR A 141 1.89 -14.47 -7.61
N LEU A 142 3.13 -13.97 -7.66
CA LEU A 142 3.54 -12.98 -8.66
C LEU A 142 3.39 -13.52 -10.08
N ARG A 143 3.82 -14.76 -10.28
CA ARG A 143 3.70 -15.41 -11.59
C ARG A 143 2.25 -15.61 -12.01
N GLU A 144 1.37 -16.02 -11.10
CA GLU A 144 -0.06 -16.15 -11.35
C GLU A 144 -0.67 -14.80 -11.78
N LEU A 145 -0.38 -13.72 -11.06
CA LEU A 145 -0.85 -12.38 -11.41
C LEU A 145 -0.34 -11.91 -12.79
N MET A 146 0.90 -12.24 -13.14
CA MET A 146 1.45 -11.92 -14.46
C MET A 146 0.75 -12.68 -15.60
N LEU A 147 0.32 -13.91 -15.35
CA LEU A 147 -0.30 -14.81 -16.34
C LEU A 147 -1.81 -14.60 -16.47
N ASP A 148 -2.47 -14.19 -15.40
CA ASP A 148 -3.92 -14.01 -15.32
C ASP A 148 -4.42 -12.96 -16.33
N GLY A 149 -3.69 -11.84 -16.48
CA GLY A 149 -4.05 -10.76 -17.38
C GLY A 149 -5.28 -9.93 -16.95
N GLU A 150 -5.95 -10.31 -15.85
CA GLU A 150 -7.09 -9.56 -15.31
C GLU A 150 -6.66 -8.26 -14.62
N VAL A 151 -5.48 -8.25 -14.01
CA VAL A 151 -4.90 -7.14 -13.27
C VAL A 151 -3.71 -6.58 -14.04
N GLN A 152 -3.71 -5.28 -14.34
CA GLN A 152 -2.61 -4.60 -15.01
C GLN A 152 -1.66 -3.93 -14.01
N PHE A 153 -2.15 -3.56 -12.83
CA PHE A 153 -1.38 -2.88 -11.80
C PHE A 153 -1.53 -3.57 -10.45
N MET A 154 -0.41 -3.81 -9.76
CA MET A 154 -0.40 -4.25 -8.36
C MET A 154 0.19 -3.12 -7.51
N ILE A 155 -0.51 -2.73 -6.46
CA ILE A 155 -0.11 -1.69 -5.51
C ILE A 155 0.13 -2.37 -4.17
N GLY A 156 1.36 -2.27 -3.66
CA GLY A 156 1.78 -2.96 -2.44
C GLY A 156 2.76 -2.17 -1.58
N GLY A 157 3.22 -2.77 -0.49
CA GLY A 157 4.14 -2.27 0.53
C GLY A 157 5.10 -3.34 1.05
N HIS A 158 5.06 -3.64 2.35
CA HIS A 158 5.80 -4.68 3.08
C HIS A 158 7.32 -4.48 3.17
N THR A 159 7.98 -4.27 2.05
CA THR A 159 9.44 -4.13 2.02
C THR A 159 9.95 -2.73 2.37
N HIS A 160 9.05 -1.74 2.51
CA HIS A 160 9.34 -0.31 2.72
C HIS A 160 10.17 0.35 1.59
N HIS A 161 10.46 -0.37 0.49
CA HIS A 161 11.26 0.12 -0.62
C HIS A 161 10.38 0.58 -1.77
N ARG A 162 10.42 1.87 -2.08
CA ARG A 162 9.70 2.41 -3.24
C ARG A 162 10.17 1.77 -4.54
N MET A 163 9.23 1.41 -5.39
CA MET A 163 9.53 0.97 -6.75
C MET A 163 8.33 1.12 -7.67
N VAL A 164 8.61 1.36 -8.96
CA VAL A 164 7.72 1.06 -10.08
C VAL A 164 8.45 0.05 -10.94
N ARG A 165 7.86 -1.13 -11.08
CA ARG A 165 8.52 -2.25 -11.74
C ARG A 165 7.59 -2.94 -12.72
N VAL A 166 8.04 -3.06 -13.98
CA VAL A 166 7.25 -3.65 -15.06
C VAL A 166 7.66 -5.10 -15.26
N PHE A 167 6.67 -5.97 -15.25
CA PHE A 167 6.76 -7.37 -15.62
C PHE A 167 5.88 -7.62 -16.85
N PRO A 168 6.07 -8.72 -17.59
CA PRO A 168 5.08 -9.15 -18.57
C PRO A 168 3.71 -9.32 -17.90
N GLY A 169 2.69 -8.64 -18.41
CA GLY A 169 1.32 -8.69 -17.88
C GLY A 169 1.03 -7.86 -16.63
N LEU A 170 2.04 -7.33 -15.91
CA LEU A 170 1.83 -6.67 -14.62
C LEU A 170 2.82 -5.52 -14.36
N THR A 171 2.31 -4.36 -13.97
CA THR A 171 3.13 -3.29 -13.39
C THR A 171 2.94 -3.26 -11.87
N VAL A 172 4.04 -3.37 -11.14
CA VAL A 172 4.06 -3.37 -9.66
C VAL A 172 4.50 -2.01 -9.17
N VAL A 173 3.73 -1.43 -8.24
CA VAL A 173 4.05 -0.20 -7.54
C VAL A 173 4.15 -0.50 -6.04
N ASN A 174 5.31 -0.24 -5.44
CA ASN A 174 5.46 -0.17 -3.99
C ASN A 174 5.70 1.30 -3.63
N VAL A 175 4.90 1.81 -2.71
CA VAL A 175 4.91 3.25 -2.37
C VAL A 175 5.84 3.59 -1.21
N GLY A 176 6.53 2.60 -0.65
CA GLY A 176 7.37 2.75 0.54
C GLY A 176 6.54 2.71 1.82
N THR A 177 6.91 3.51 2.80
CA THR A 177 6.32 3.49 4.15
C THR A 177 6.27 4.90 4.74
N ILE A 178 5.41 5.11 5.74
CA ILE A 178 5.46 6.29 6.61
C ILE A 178 6.11 6.00 7.97
N HIS A 179 6.67 4.80 8.16
CA HIS A 179 7.33 4.39 9.40
C HIS A 179 8.58 5.24 9.67
N ARG A 180 8.73 5.74 10.92
CA ARG A 180 9.76 6.72 11.31
C ARG A 180 11.21 6.26 11.18
N LYS A 181 11.47 4.95 11.10
CA LYS A 181 12.84 4.40 10.96
C LYS A 181 13.31 4.38 9.51
N ASP A 182 12.43 4.68 8.56
CA ASP A 182 12.66 4.58 7.13
C ASP A 182 12.55 5.95 6.44
N GLU A 183 12.77 5.99 5.15
CA GLU A 183 12.49 7.18 4.35
C GLU A 183 11.00 7.35 4.16
N GLN A 184 10.38 8.20 4.99
CA GLN A 184 8.94 8.38 5.06
C GLN A 184 8.38 9.00 3.78
N SER A 185 7.45 8.31 3.13
CA SER A 185 6.82 8.78 1.89
C SER A 185 5.40 8.25 1.71
N PHE A 186 4.65 8.95 0.87
CA PHE A 186 3.37 8.52 0.32
C PHE A 186 3.31 8.87 -1.17
N ALA A 187 2.33 8.36 -1.89
CA ALA A 187 2.27 8.58 -3.33
C ALA A 187 0.87 8.96 -3.82
N VAL A 188 0.83 9.62 -4.97
CA VAL A 188 -0.38 9.79 -5.79
C VAL A 188 -0.16 9.06 -7.11
N LEU A 189 -1.02 8.09 -7.40
CA LEU A 189 -1.08 7.38 -8.66
C LEU A 189 -2.11 8.04 -9.57
N ASP A 190 -1.67 8.57 -10.69
CA ASP A 190 -2.53 9.18 -11.71
C ASP A 190 -2.61 8.27 -12.94
N PHE A 191 -3.70 7.52 -13.03
CA PHE A 191 -3.96 6.57 -14.12
C PHE A 191 -4.40 7.23 -15.42
N ALA A 192 -4.74 8.52 -15.40
CA ALA A 192 -5.02 9.28 -16.61
C ALA A 192 -3.72 9.86 -17.21
N ALA A 193 -2.84 10.37 -16.34
CA ALA A 193 -1.52 10.89 -16.73
C ALA A 193 -0.44 9.79 -16.82
N MET A 194 -0.73 8.56 -16.40
CA MET A 194 0.21 7.43 -16.32
C MET A 194 1.47 7.78 -15.52
N ARG A 195 1.26 8.23 -14.27
CA ARG A 195 2.32 8.76 -13.42
C ARG A 195 2.15 8.36 -11.96
N VAL A 196 3.28 8.16 -11.29
CA VAL A 196 3.39 8.04 -9.83
C VAL A 196 4.16 9.25 -9.32
N SER A 197 3.52 10.09 -8.50
CA SER A 197 4.17 11.20 -7.82
C SER A 197 4.38 10.82 -6.36
N VAL A 198 5.63 10.80 -5.92
CA VAL A 198 6.03 10.45 -4.55
C VAL A 198 6.28 11.72 -3.76
N TYR A 199 5.72 11.79 -2.57
CA TYR A 199 5.80 12.95 -1.67
C TYR A 199 6.41 12.56 -0.34
N SER A 200 7.10 13.51 0.30
CA SER A 200 7.62 13.36 1.65
C SER A 200 6.48 13.25 2.67
N ALA A 201 6.61 12.31 3.61
CA ALA A 201 5.79 12.22 4.82
C ALA A 201 6.53 12.70 6.07
N ALA A 202 7.80 13.08 5.97
CA ALA A 202 8.58 13.62 7.08
C ALA A 202 7.99 14.95 7.58
N ALA A 203 7.96 15.17 8.91
CA ALA A 203 7.24 16.27 9.54
C ALA A 203 7.57 17.67 8.99
N ALA A 204 8.84 17.92 8.64
CA ALA A 204 9.27 19.23 8.13
C ALA A 204 8.94 19.46 6.65
N THR A 205 8.67 18.40 5.88
CA THR A 205 8.55 18.42 4.41
C THR A 205 7.32 17.68 3.90
N THR A 206 6.34 17.40 4.78
CA THR A 206 5.13 16.68 4.39
C THR A 206 4.45 17.34 3.20
N GLY A 207 4.23 16.57 2.13
CA GLY A 207 3.61 17.05 0.90
C GLY A 207 4.59 17.65 -0.11
N GLU A 208 5.88 17.75 0.18
CA GLU A 208 6.89 18.13 -0.81
C GLU A 208 7.12 16.98 -1.79
N LEU A 209 7.12 17.29 -3.09
CA LEU A 209 7.39 16.30 -4.14
C LEU A 209 8.85 15.83 -4.05
N ILE A 210 9.06 14.52 -3.88
CA ILE A 210 10.38 13.89 -3.88
C ILE A 210 10.76 13.43 -5.29
N GLU A 211 9.82 12.75 -5.96
CA GLU A 211 10.09 12.05 -7.21
C GLU A 211 8.84 11.93 -8.07
N GLU A 212 9.01 11.98 -9.38
CA GLU A 212 7.97 11.58 -10.35
C GLU A 212 8.48 10.41 -11.17
N LEU A 213 7.69 9.35 -11.24
CA LEU A 213 7.96 8.15 -12.00
C LEU A 213 6.86 7.94 -13.06
N GLU A 214 7.21 7.34 -14.17
CA GLU A 214 6.21 6.81 -15.09
C GLU A 214 5.46 5.65 -14.44
N LEU A 215 4.18 5.48 -14.80
CA LEU A 215 3.36 4.32 -14.49
C LEU A 215 3.10 3.52 -15.78
N PRO A 216 4.06 2.73 -16.27
CA PRO A 216 3.94 2.11 -17.57
C PRO A 216 2.85 1.05 -17.60
N MET A 217 2.13 0.96 -18.72
CA MET A 217 1.30 -0.21 -19.01
C MET A 217 2.19 -1.44 -19.18
N PRO A 218 1.84 -2.57 -18.56
CA PRO A 218 2.58 -3.80 -18.79
C PRO A 218 2.40 -4.27 -20.23
N ALA A 219 3.49 -4.79 -20.84
CA ALA A 219 3.37 -5.51 -22.10
C ALA A 219 2.59 -6.82 -21.86
N PRO A 220 1.80 -7.31 -22.82
CA PRO A 220 1.17 -8.62 -22.71
C PRO A 220 2.18 -9.71 -22.39
N PHE A 221 1.75 -10.71 -21.64
CA PHE A 221 2.54 -11.93 -21.46
C PHE A 221 2.49 -12.73 -22.77
N GLU A 222 3.62 -12.90 -23.42
CA GLU A 222 3.77 -13.65 -24.69
C GLU A 222 3.89 -15.17 -24.45
#